data_876bf36067ac8121544e5b3f1f575a72
#
_entry.id   876bf36067ac8121544e5b3f1f575a72
#
_cell.length_a   1.000
_cell.length_b   1.000
_cell.length_c   1.000
_cell.angle_alpha   90.00
_cell.angle_beta   90.00
_cell.angle_gamma   90.00
#
_symmetry.space_group_name_H-M   'P 1'
#
loop_
_entity.id
_entity.type
_entity.pdbx_description
1 polymer ?
#
loop_
_entity_poly.entity_id
_entity_poly.type
_entity_poly.pdbx_seq_one_letter_code
_entity_poly.pdbx_strand_id
1 'polypeptide(L)'
;MMIAFAFYFFQVASHFGYAVAVTDIDKDGYDDLLVGAPVFLERRIGGKLQEVGQVYVYMQKPTKIFGRDYQILSGNYIYGHFGASITPLGDLDLDGYNDVAIGSPFGGKYGGGCVYIYKGEKSGLSTTPSQILDNPLSTPSKFGFTLRGGKDIDGNGYPDLIVGAFGADTVYVYRAQPVVTLHTSVTFSPDTLNPGVKACSLGSKDVSCFDVIICVQTSGKSLPKTLNLSADIQLDSQKSRFLRRTLFIDSSTSSKAMSITVNDKSVPVCSNVKAYLKDESEFKDKLSPIVVSVNFSLAVQPTNVLPPVIYGNTFLQEQIHILLDCGEDNICIPNLHLTANWSKEPLVIGVDNLAQINFHAENIGEGAYEAELHIWLPPGAHYMQVLSEMKEKIICAPRKANDTELVICELGNPMKQRAVIPAALQLTISNLEESGNSISFPMQIKSRNSHNSSSPVVWVHLDIIVRMSLDLRGSIHPAEVILPLPNWELKEDSNKPTDRGEIVTQIYELHNGGPGTVHVQLVIQSPEYYDGEIFLYPFSLMIDDNMKCSPLPSINSLQLMLPTAPPASKADSHRMNRREVARDGQRLVMAENENQTHTEDSPHRKVPILLASTDFWM
;
A
#
# COMPACT_ATOMS: atom_id res chain seq x y z
N MET A 1 22.08 -59.80 -35.71
CA MET A 1 23.11 -59.79 -34.64
C MET A 1 22.46 -59.08 -33.44
N MET A 2 22.18 -59.82 -32.35
CA MET A 2 21.60 -59.22 -31.14
C MET A 2 22.74 -58.59 -30.33
N ILE A 3 22.62 -57.33 -29.99
CA ILE A 3 23.53 -56.65 -29.08
C ILE A 3 22.80 -56.49 -27.74
N ALA A 4 23.39 -57.03 -26.67
CA ALA A 4 22.82 -56.93 -25.32
C ALA A 4 23.39 -55.70 -24.61
N PHE A 5 22.51 -54.86 -24.11
CA PHE A 5 22.87 -53.76 -23.19
C PHE A 5 22.44 -54.18 -21.77
N ALA A 6 23.31 -54.00 -20.78
CA ALA A 6 23.00 -54.26 -19.38
C ALA A 6 22.84 -52.93 -18.64
N PHE A 7 21.69 -52.72 -18.04
CA PHE A 7 21.43 -51.58 -17.14
C PHE A 7 21.71 -52.03 -15.70
N TYR A 8 22.60 -51.32 -15.02
CA TYR A 8 22.88 -51.54 -13.59
C TYR A 8 22.15 -50.53 -12.73
N PHE A 9 21.46 -51.03 -11.72
CA PHE A 9 20.67 -50.20 -10.82
C PHE A 9 21.17 -50.35 -9.37
N PHE A 10 21.22 -49.24 -8.61
CA PHE A 10 21.84 -49.21 -7.29
C PHE A 10 20.96 -49.67 -6.14
N GLN A 11 19.64 -49.84 -6.35
CA GLN A 11 18.75 -50.26 -5.29
C GLN A 11 18.24 -51.67 -5.53
N VAL A 12 18.79 -52.61 -4.76
CA VAL A 12 18.37 -54.00 -4.78
C VAL A 12 16.92 -54.10 -4.31
N ALA A 13 16.13 -54.97 -4.92
CA ALA A 13 14.72 -55.20 -4.64
C ALA A 13 13.73 -54.05 -4.96
N SER A 14 14.18 -53.03 -5.73
CA SER A 14 13.27 -52.00 -6.28
C SER A 14 12.31 -52.52 -7.37
N HIS A 15 12.50 -53.76 -7.79
CA HIS A 15 11.86 -54.39 -8.95
C HIS A 15 12.06 -53.62 -10.26
N PHE A 16 13.25 -53.02 -10.45
CA PHE A 16 13.61 -52.36 -11.71
C PHE A 16 13.46 -53.33 -12.88
N GLY A 17 12.76 -52.94 -13.93
CA GLY A 17 12.41 -53.82 -15.06
C GLY A 17 11.09 -54.56 -14.89
N TYR A 18 10.31 -54.27 -13.83
CA TYR A 18 8.98 -54.89 -13.63
C TYR A 18 8.03 -54.60 -14.79
N ALA A 19 8.02 -53.37 -15.27
CA ALA A 19 7.35 -52.93 -16.48
C ALA A 19 8.34 -52.25 -17.41
N VAL A 20 8.24 -52.50 -18.70
CA VAL A 20 9.08 -51.93 -19.75
C VAL A 20 8.18 -51.47 -20.90
N ALA A 21 8.42 -50.28 -21.39
CA ALA A 21 7.71 -49.74 -22.56
C ALA A 21 8.72 -49.03 -23.48
N VAL A 22 8.37 -48.95 -24.74
CA VAL A 22 9.19 -48.36 -25.79
C VAL A 22 8.31 -47.46 -26.68
N THR A 23 8.76 -46.24 -26.91
CA THR A 23 8.11 -45.28 -27.78
C THR A 23 9.03 -44.11 -28.10
N ASP A 24 8.95 -43.50 -29.25
CA ASP A 24 9.64 -42.29 -29.65
C ASP A 24 8.93 -41.07 -28.99
N ILE A 25 9.39 -40.65 -27.81
CA ILE A 25 8.74 -39.61 -27.00
C ILE A 25 8.96 -38.22 -27.64
N ASP A 26 10.17 -37.92 -28.06
CA ASP A 26 10.56 -36.58 -28.54
C ASP A 26 10.52 -36.40 -30.04
N LYS A 27 9.99 -37.43 -30.78
CA LYS A 27 9.84 -37.47 -32.26
C LYS A 27 11.13 -37.26 -33.02
N ASP A 28 12.22 -37.77 -32.49
CA ASP A 28 13.50 -37.77 -33.17
C ASP A 28 13.72 -38.95 -34.14
N GLY A 29 12.78 -39.87 -34.18
CA GLY A 29 12.80 -41.09 -35.02
C GLY A 29 13.45 -42.28 -34.35
N TYR A 30 13.84 -42.19 -33.09
CA TYR A 30 14.40 -43.30 -32.31
C TYR A 30 13.51 -43.60 -31.10
N ASP A 31 13.25 -44.88 -30.88
CA ASP A 31 12.44 -45.31 -29.77
C ASP A 31 13.17 -45.11 -28.43
N ASP A 32 12.54 -44.45 -27.48
CA ASP A 32 12.98 -44.26 -26.10
C ASP A 32 12.53 -45.41 -25.22
N LEU A 33 13.27 -45.66 -24.12
CA LEU A 33 13.01 -46.76 -23.21
C LEU A 33 12.50 -46.26 -21.84
N LEU A 34 11.35 -46.77 -21.42
CA LEU A 34 10.81 -46.54 -20.10
C LEU A 34 10.91 -47.83 -19.27
N VAL A 35 11.39 -47.69 -18.03
CA VAL A 35 11.61 -48.83 -17.11
C VAL A 35 10.98 -48.52 -15.76
N GLY A 36 10.07 -49.36 -15.31
CA GLY A 36 9.43 -49.23 -14.01
C GLY A 36 10.20 -49.95 -12.88
N ALA A 37 10.21 -49.32 -11.73
CA ALA A 37 10.73 -49.85 -10.45
C ALA A 37 9.68 -49.58 -9.34
N PRO A 38 8.59 -50.37 -9.29
CA PRO A 38 7.40 -50.03 -8.51
C PRO A 38 7.58 -50.04 -7.00
N VAL A 39 8.60 -50.75 -6.48
CA VAL A 39 8.87 -50.82 -5.02
C VAL A 39 10.13 -49.99 -4.65
N PHE A 40 10.45 -48.99 -5.43
CA PHE A 40 11.60 -48.11 -5.16
C PHE A 40 11.35 -47.31 -3.87
N LEU A 41 12.42 -47.29 -3.03
CA LEU A 41 12.44 -46.55 -1.75
C LEU A 41 13.10 -45.17 -1.95
N GLU A 42 12.35 -44.13 -1.86
CA GLU A 42 12.83 -42.75 -1.96
C GLU A 42 13.07 -42.15 -0.55
N ARG A 43 14.14 -41.39 -0.39
CA ARG A 43 14.42 -40.64 0.82
C ARG A 43 13.71 -39.28 0.74
N ARG A 44 12.66 -39.10 1.53
CA ARG A 44 11.89 -37.85 1.59
C ARG A 44 12.26 -36.96 2.77
N ILE A 45 11.61 -35.81 2.88
CA ILE A 45 11.81 -34.82 3.94
C ILE A 45 11.73 -35.51 5.31
N GLY A 46 12.75 -35.28 6.16
CA GLY A 46 12.90 -35.97 7.46
C GLY A 46 13.76 -37.23 7.41
N GLY A 47 14.37 -37.57 6.26
CA GLY A 47 15.35 -38.65 6.11
C GLY A 47 14.75 -40.07 6.10
N LYS A 48 13.44 -40.21 6.17
CA LYS A 48 12.75 -41.52 6.13
C LYS A 48 12.69 -42.06 4.72
N LEU A 49 13.01 -43.36 4.58
CA LEU A 49 12.82 -44.10 3.33
C LEU A 49 11.34 -44.45 3.19
N GLN A 50 10.74 -44.11 2.04
CA GLN A 50 9.35 -44.39 1.72
C GLN A 50 9.27 -45.10 0.36
N GLU A 51 8.51 -46.16 0.31
CA GLU A 51 8.24 -46.91 -0.91
C GLU A 51 7.22 -46.15 -1.76
N VAL A 52 7.68 -45.56 -2.86
CA VAL A 52 6.82 -44.73 -3.72
C VAL A 52 6.75 -45.25 -5.16
N GLY A 53 7.73 -46.05 -5.56
CA GLY A 53 7.92 -46.47 -6.96
C GLY A 53 8.48 -45.37 -7.83
N GLN A 54 9.24 -45.76 -8.86
CA GLN A 54 9.81 -44.83 -9.85
C GLN A 54 9.72 -45.40 -11.27
N VAL A 55 9.73 -44.51 -12.25
CA VAL A 55 9.92 -44.82 -13.67
C VAL A 55 11.11 -44.05 -14.18
N TYR A 56 11.96 -44.75 -14.88
CA TYR A 56 13.17 -44.24 -15.54
C TYR A 56 12.92 -44.11 -17.02
N VAL A 57 13.15 -42.94 -17.57
CA VAL A 57 12.99 -42.63 -18.99
C VAL A 57 14.39 -42.42 -19.59
N TYR A 58 14.77 -43.29 -20.47
CA TYR A 58 16.06 -43.26 -21.19
C TYR A 58 15.80 -42.77 -22.61
N MET A 59 16.26 -41.57 -22.92
CA MET A 59 16.16 -41.00 -24.26
C MET A 59 17.25 -41.58 -25.14
N GLN A 60 16.87 -42.22 -26.24
CA GLN A 60 17.81 -42.71 -27.26
C GLN A 60 18.22 -41.54 -28.17
N LYS A 61 19.49 -41.53 -28.57
CA LYS A 61 20.04 -40.51 -29.49
C LYS A 61 20.89 -41.18 -30.56
N PRO A 62 20.99 -40.57 -31.76
CA PRO A 62 21.76 -41.17 -32.88
C PRO A 62 23.20 -41.50 -32.54
N THR A 63 23.82 -40.73 -31.63
CA THR A 63 25.24 -40.88 -31.24
C THR A 63 25.45 -41.61 -29.92
N LYS A 64 24.40 -41.87 -29.15
CA LYS A 64 24.43 -42.52 -27.83
C LYS A 64 23.25 -43.46 -27.68
N ILE A 65 23.44 -44.71 -27.88
CA ILE A 65 22.42 -45.72 -27.55
C ILE A 65 22.35 -45.79 -26.02
N PHE A 66 21.28 -45.26 -25.43
CA PHE A 66 20.96 -45.23 -24.01
C PHE A 66 22.14 -44.77 -23.12
N GLY A 67 22.32 -43.43 -23.05
CA GLY A 67 23.33 -42.81 -22.18
C GLY A 67 23.05 -43.02 -20.70
N ARG A 68 23.96 -42.51 -19.83
CA ARG A 68 23.75 -42.49 -18.38
C ARG A 68 22.73 -41.39 -17.94
N ASP A 69 22.35 -40.53 -18.86
CA ASP A 69 21.40 -39.46 -18.61
C ASP A 69 19.97 -40.00 -18.76
N TYR A 70 19.22 -40.05 -17.70
CA TYR A 70 17.84 -40.53 -17.68
C TYR A 70 17.00 -39.57 -16.84
N GLN A 71 15.73 -39.43 -17.23
CA GLN A 71 14.72 -38.72 -16.43
C GLN A 71 14.09 -39.67 -15.40
N ILE A 72 13.78 -39.18 -14.21
CA ILE A 72 13.13 -39.94 -13.15
C ILE A 72 11.75 -39.35 -12.90
N LEU A 73 10.75 -40.22 -12.90
CA LEU A 73 9.41 -39.87 -12.43
C LEU A 73 9.14 -40.68 -11.15
N SER A 74 8.73 -40.03 -10.06
CA SER A 74 8.48 -40.65 -8.76
C SER A 74 6.98 -40.65 -8.44
N GLY A 75 6.50 -41.72 -7.81
CA GLY A 75 5.12 -41.84 -7.35
C GLY A 75 4.82 -40.90 -6.19
N ASN A 76 3.53 -40.48 -6.09
CA ASN A 76 3.06 -39.57 -5.03
C ASN A 76 2.56 -40.33 -3.79
N TYR A 77 2.16 -41.59 -3.94
CA TYR A 77 1.57 -42.39 -2.87
C TYR A 77 2.56 -43.42 -2.32
N ILE A 78 2.68 -43.45 -0.99
CA ILE A 78 3.46 -44.47 -0.29
C ILE A 78 2.77 -45.82 -0.50
N TYR A 79 3.55 -46.86 -0.85
CA TYR A 79 3.08 -48.19 -1.26
C TYR A 79 2.16 -48.19 -2.48
N GLY A 80 2.18 -47.11 -3.26
CA GLY A 80 1.34 -46.95 -4.47
C GLY A 80 1.76 -47.83 -5.62
N HIS A 81 3.00 -48.35 -5.64
CA HIS A 81 3.64 -49.11 -6.71
C HIS A 81 3.59 -48.39 -8.07
N PHE A 82 3.94 -47.10 -8.07
CA PHE A 82 4.04 -46.31 -9.31
C PHE A 82 5.06 -46.94 -10.26
N GLY A 83 4.69 -47.12 -11.53
CA GLY A 83 5.52 -47.81 -12.51
C GLY A 83 5.29 -49.33 -12.57
N ALA A 84 4.26 -49.86 -11.89
CA ALA A 84 3.88 -51.27 -12.01
C ALA A 84 3.36 -51.63 -13.42
N SER A 85 2.82 -50.69 -14.13
CA SER A 85 2.44 -50.84 -15.55
C SER A 85 2.77 -49.54 -16.31
N ILE A 86 3.19 -49.65 -17.54
CA ILE A 86 3.55 -48.53 -18.41
C ILE A 86 3.05 -48.88 -19.82
N THR A 87 2.38 -47.92 -20.45
CA THR A 87 1.95 -48.11 -21.85
C THR A 87 2.09 -46.81 -22.64
N PRO A 88 2.65 -46.84 -23.85
CA PRO A 88 2.58 -45.70 -24.77
C PRO A 88 1.11 -45.45 -25.12
N LEU A 89 0.77 -44.19 -25.24
CA LEU A 89 -0.54 -43.74 -25.70
C LEU A 89 -0.54 -43.28 -27.16
N GLY A 90 0.64 -42.91 -27.68
CA GLY A 90 0.73 -42.13 -28.89
C GLY A 90 0.52 -40.65 -28.59
N ASP A 91 0.33 -39.85 -29.60
CA ASP A 91 0.14 -38.39 -29.52
C ASP A 91 -1.35 -38.10 -29.23
N LEU A 92 -1.70 -37.89 -27.93
CA LEU A 92 -3.09 -37.71 -27.49
C LEU A 92 -3.65 -36.33 -27.81
N ASP A 93 -2.81 -35.31 -27.85
CA ASP A 93 -3.27 -33.92 -28.05
C ASP A 93 -2.84 -33.33 -29.38
N LEU A 94 -2.17 -34.14 -30.22
CA LEU A 94 -1.69 -33.79 -31.56
C LEU A 94 -0.64 -32.69 -31.58
N ASP A 95 0.17 -32.62 -30.53
CA ASP A 95 1.26 -31.65 -30.42
C ASP A 95 2.55 -32.15 -31.11
N GLY A 96 2.56 -33.41 -31.55
CA GLY A 96 3.64 -34.04 -32.28
C GLY A 96 4.52 -34.96 -31.42
N TYR A 97 4.32 -35.07 -30.13
CA TYR A 97 5.08 -35.90 -29.19
C TYR A 97 4.22 -37.10 -28.73
N ASN A 98 4.83 -38.21 -28.39
CA ASN A 98 4.08 -39.36 -27.90
C ASN A 98 3.95 -39.30 -26.37
N ASP A 99 2.73 -39.54 -25.90
CA ASP A 99 2.31 -39.55 -24.50
C ASP A 99 2.38 -40.95 -23.90
N VAL A 100 2.44 -41.00 -22.56
CA VAL A 100 2.59 -42.27 -21.84
C VAL A 100 1.64 -42.31 -20.64
N ALA A 101 1.04 -43.48 -20.42
CA ALA A 101 0.29 -43.80 -19.21
C ALA A 101 1.13 -44.67 -18.27
N ILE A 102 1.14 -44.34 -16.96
CA ILE A 102 1.85 -45.05 -15.90
C ILE A 102 0.86 -45.42 -14.79
N GLY A 103 0.78 -46.70 -14.48
CA GLY A 103 -0.10 -47.22 -13.43
C GLY A 103 0.54 -47.24 -12.04
N SER A 104 -0.31 -46.98 -11.05
CA SER A 104 0.00 -47.08 -9.61
C SER A 104 -1.16 -47.80 -8.92
N PRO A 105 -1.19 -49.15 -8.96
CA PRO A 105 -2.40 -49.94 -8.63
C PRO A 105 -2.80 -49.92 -7.16
N PHE A 106 -1.94 -49.44 -6.27
CA PHE A 106 -2.20 -49.25 -4.86
C PHE A 106 -2.19 -47.77 -4.44
N GLY A 107 -1.99 -46.84 -5.41
CA GLY A 107 -2.06 -45.41 -5.22
C GLY A 107 -3.50 -44.87 -5.24
N GLY A 108 -3.63 -43.57 -5.43
CA GLY A 108 -4.91 -42.90 -5.56
C GLY A 108 -5.69 -42.78 -4.25
N LYS A 109 -6.89 -42.27 -4.37
CA LYS A 109 -7.79 -42.09 -3.24
C LYS A 109 -8.16 -43.47 -2.62
N TYR A 110 -7.98 -43.63 -1.36
CA TYR A 110 -8.27 -44.87 -0.60
C TYR A 110 -7.46 -46.11 -1.04
N GLY A 111 -6.34 -45.95 -1.74
CA GLY A 111 -5.52 -47.07 -2.20
C GLY A 111 -6.20 -47.94 -3.26
N GLY A 112 -7.18 -47.40 -3.96
CA GLY A 112 -7.94 -48.09 -5.01
C GLY A 112 -7.21 -48.29 -6.32
N GLY A 113 -6.10 -47.60 -6.51
CA GLY A 113 -5.32 -47.52 -7.73
C GLY A 113 -5.58 -46.23 -8.51
N CYS A 114 -4.57 -45.79 -9.24
CA CYS A 114 -4.68 -44.65 -10.16
C CYS A 114 -3.73 -44.82 -11.35
N VAL A 115 -4.01 -44.07 -12.42
CA VAL A 115 -3.20 -44.02 -13.64
C VAL A 115 -2.82 -42.58 -13.91
N TYR A 116 -1.53 -42.34 -14.17
CA TYR A 116 -0.97 -41.05 -14.48
C TYR A 116 -0.73 -40.94 -15.97
N ILE A 117 -1.18 -39.86 -16.60
CA ILE A 117 -0.92 -39.52 -17.99
C ILE A 117 0.17 -38.45 -18.04
N TYR A 118 1.27 -38.74 -18.71
CA TYR A 118 2.37 -37.83 -18.93
C TYR A 118 2.46 -37.47 -20.41
N LYS A 119 2.60 -36.18 -20.69
CA LYS A 119 2.83 -35.71 -22.06
C LYS A 119 4.27 -35.84 -22.48
N GLY A 120 4.46 -36.17 -23.77
CA GLY A 120 5.76 -36.09 -24.41
C GLY A 120 6.15 -34.65 -24.68
N GLU A 121 7.44 -34.39 -24.63
CA GLU A 121 8.07 -33.12 -24.95
C GLU A 121 9.42 -33.36 -25.60
N LYS A 122 9.99 -32.34 -26.24
CA LYS A 122 11.32 -32.43 -26.88
C LYS A 122 12.43 -32.87 -25.90
N SER A 123 12.26 -32.71 -24.61
CA SER A 123 13.23 -33.04 -23.56
C SER A 123 12.98 -34.37 -22.86
N GLY A 124 11.91 -35.08 -23.21
CA GLY A 124 11.42 -36.30 -22.56
C GLY A 124 9.96 -36.19 -22.16
N LEU A 125 9.56 -36.80 -21.05
CA LEU A 125 8.21 -36.63 -20.53
C LEU A 125 8.09 -35.37 -19.65
N SER A 126 6.91 -34.78 -19.60
CA SER A 126 6.59 -33.71 -18.66
C SER A 126 6.92 -34.13 -17.21
N THR A 127 7.38 -33.21 -16.39
CA THR A 127 7.75 -33.51 -14.99
C THR A 127 6.53 -33.75 -14.08
N THR A 128 5.39 -33.26 -14.49
CA THR A 128 4.10 -33.42 -13.80
C THR A 128 3.07 -34.10 -14.70
N PRO A 129 2.23 -34.98 -14.17
CA PRO A 129 1.19 -35.62 -14.98
C PRO A 129 0.19 -34.58 -15.47
N SER A 130 -0.20 -34.68 -16.74
CA SER A 130 -1.25 -33.83 -17.33
C SER A 130 -2.63 -34.22 -16.83
N GLN A 131 -2.82 -35.51 -16.49
CA GLN A 131 -4.07 -36.03 -15.95
C GLN A 131 -3.79 -37.20 -15.00
N ILE A 132 -4.62 -37.33 -13.96
CA ILE A 132 -4.64 -38.50 -13.07
C ILE A 132 -6.03 -39.10 -13.15
N LEU A 133 -6.10 -40.37 -13.53
CA LEU A 133 -7.32 -41.16 -13.54
C LEU A 133 -7.37 -41.95 -12.23
N ASP A 134 -8.27 -41.59 -11.33
CA ASP A 134 -8.49 -42.32 -10.10
C ASP A 134 -9.47 -43.47 -10.32
N ASN A 135 -9.39 -44.51 -9.50
CA ASN A 135 -10.34 -45.60 -9.47
C ASN A 135 -11.78 -45.06 -9.34
N PRO A 136 -12.70 -45.39 -10.28
CA PRO A 136 -14.09 -44.95 -10.21
C PRO A 136 -14.86 -45.56 -9.04
N LEU A 137 -14.38 -46.71 -8.50
CA LEU A 137 -15.03 -47.43 -7.39
C LEU A 137 -14.46 -47.00 -6.04
N SER A 138 -15.28 -47.02 -5.00
CA SER A 138 -14.86 -46.74 -3.63
C SER A 138 -14.09 -47.88 -2.98
N THR A 139 -13.98 -49.02 -3.64
CA THR A 139 -13.31 -50.23 -3.16
C THR A 139 -11.89 -50.38 -3.73
N PRO A 140 -10.96 -51.05 -3.04
CA PRO A 140 -9.62 -51.31 -3.59
C PRO A 140 -9.69 -52.26 -4.79
N SER A 141 -9.76 -51.71 -6.00
CA SER A 141 -9.92 -52.45 -7.24
C SER A 141 -8.61 -52.76 -7.94
N LYS A 142 -7.48 -52.25 -7.43
CA LYS A 142 -6.19 -52.35 -8.13
C LYS A 142 -6.21 -51.75 -9.54
N PHE A 143 -6.91 -50.63 -9.69
CA PHE A 143 -7.04 -49.88 -10.93
C PHE A 143 -5.66 -49.42 -11.44
N GLY A 144 -5.37 -49.66 -12.72
CA GLY A 144 -4.04 -49.38 -13.29
C GLY A 144 -3.03 -50.51 -13.09
N PHE A 145 -3.45 -51.71 -12.64
CA PHE A 145 -2.56 -52.89 -12.58
C PHE A 145 -2.06 -53.33 -13.97
N THR A 146 -2.91 -53.24 -14.96
CA THR A 146 -2.57 -53.45 -16.38
C THR A 146 -3.06 -52.30 -17.22
N LEU A 147 -2.26 -51.90 -18.19
CA LEU A 147 -2.56 -50.82 -19.12
C LEU A 147 -2.38 -51.28 -20.57
N ARG A 148 -3.22 -50.81 -21.46
CA ARG A 148 -3.03 -50.94 -22.91
C ARG A 148 -3.50 -49.66 -23.59
N GLY A 149 -2.61 -49.02 -24.34
CA GLY A 149 -2.86 -47.77 -25.03
C GLY A 149 -2.40 -47.79 -26.48
N GLY A 150 -2.45 -46.65 -27.13
CA GLY A 150 -1.86 -46.40 -28.44
C GLY A 150 -2.71 -46.90 -29.63
N LYS A 151 -3.96 -47.31 -29.37
CA LYS A 151 -4.87 -47.73 -30.45
C LYS A 151 -6.19 -46.94 -30.38
N ASP A 152 -6.62 -46.39 -31.49
CA ASP A 152 -7.93 -45.80 -31.70
C ASP A 152 -8.96 -46.94 -31.83
N ILE A 153 -9.85 -47.09 -30.83
CA ILE A 153 -10.84 -48.17 -30.78
C ILE A 153 -12.15 -47.75 -31.40
N ASP A 154 -12.53 -46.47 -31.28
CA ASP A 154 -13.80 -45.93 -31.74
C ASP A 154 -13.72 -45.24 -33.11
N GLY A 155 -12.53 -45.12 -33.70
CA GLY A 155 -12.29 -44.54 -35.01
C GLY A 155 -12.37 -43.02 -35.04
N ASN A 156 -12.19 -42.37 -33.90
CA ASN A 156 -12.25 -40.91 -33.78
C ASN A 156 -10.93 -40.19 -34.15
N GLY A 157 -9.88 -40.93 -34.44
CA GLY A 157 -8.56 -40.43 -34.84
C GLY A 157 -7.61 -40.15 -33.67
N TYR A 158 -8.01 -40.47 -32.44
CA TYR A 158 -7.24 -40.34 -31.23
C TYR A 158 -7.03 -41.70 -30.56
N PRO A 159 -5.87 -41.99 -30.00
CA PRO A 159 -5.61 -43.25 -29.35
C PRO A 159 -6.32 -43.34 -28.00
N ASP A 160 -6.86 -44.53 -27.68
CA ASP A 160 -7.64 -44.82 -26.47
C ASP A 160 -6.78 -45.56 -25.45
N LEU A 161 -7.26 -45.58 -24.18
CA LEU A 161 -6.62 -46.26 -23.05
C LEU A 161 -7.56 -47.29 -22.42
N ILE A 162 -7.06 -48.53 -22.30
CA ILE A 162 -7.70 -49.60 -21.56
C ILE A 162 -6.99 -49.77 -20.22
N VAL A 163 -7.74 -49.79 -19.14
CA VAL A 163 -7.24 -49.93 -17.77
C VAL A 163 -7.87 -51.12 -17.09
N GLY A 164 -7.04 -52.07 -16.66
CA GLY A 164 -7.48 -53.22 -15.89
C GLY A 164 -7.53 -52.94 -14.38
N ALA A 165 -8.59 -53.40 -13.75
CA ALA A 165 -8.84 -53.32 -12.31
C ALA A 165 -9.19 -54.69 -11.77
N PHE A 166 -8.18 -55.58 -11.67
CA PHE A 166 -8.41 -57.02 -11.43
C PHE A 166 -9.05 -57.30 -10.04
N GLY A 167 -8.84 -56.44 -9.05
CA GLY A 167 -9.47 -56.60 -7.72
C GLY A 167 -10.97 -56.33 -7.72
N ALA A 168 -11.53 -55.83 -8.83
CA ALA A 168 -12.95 -55.63 -9.03
C ALA A 168 -13.50 -56.41 -10.25
N ASP A 169 -12.71 -57.29 -10.83
CA ASP A 169 -13.06 -58.06 -12.04
C ASP A 169 -13.55 -57.14 -13.22
N THR A 170 -12.94 -55.94 -13.32
CA THR A 170 -13.43 -54.89 -14.24
C THR A 170 -12.33 -54.38 -15.15
N VAL A 171 -12.72 -54.00 -16.35
CA VAL A 171 -11.88 -53.30 -17.32
C VAL A 171 -12.57 -51.98 -17.69
N TYR A 172 -11.83 -50.90 -17.66
CA TYR A 172 -12.28 -49.57 -18.04
C TYR A 172 -11.69 -49.20 -19.39
N VAL A 173 -12.53 -48.71 -20.31
CA VAL A 173 -12.08 -48.16 -21.58
C VAL A 173 -12.29 -46.65 -21.56
N TYR A 174 -11.17 -45.93 -21.60
CA TYR A 174 -11.16 -44.47 -21.71
C TYR A 174 -10.98 -44.10 -23.16
N ARG A 175 -12.01 -43.50 -23.75
CA ARG A 175 -11.95 -42.95 -25.10
C ARG A 175 -11.39 -41.54 -25.08
N ALA A 176 -10.36 -41.28 -25.87
CA ALA A 176 -9.82 -39.95 -26.01
C ALA A 176 -10.84 -39.02 -26.72
N GLN A 177 -10.94 -37.81 -26.19
CA GLN A 177 -11.82 -36.81 -26.79
C GLN A 177 -11.10 -36.07 -27.92
N PRO A 178 -11.81 -35.66 -28.99
CA PRO A 178 -11.24 -34.83 -30.03
C PRO A 178 -10.68 -33.54 -29.43
N VAL A 179 -9.48 -33.15 -29.84
CA VAL A 179 -8.80 -31.94 -29.36
C VAL A 179 -8.96 -30.83 -30.38
N VAL A 180 -9.40 -29.67 -29.92
CA VAL A 180 -9.49 -28.42 -30.69
C VAL A 180 -8.35 -27.52 -30.30
N THR A 181 -7.41 -27.28 -31.18
CA THR A 181 -6.39 -26.26 -31.01
C THR A 181 -6.92 -24.92 -31.51
N LEU A 182 -6.88 -23.90 -30.62
CA LEU A 182 -7.30 -22.55 -30.96
C LEU A 182 -6.09 -21.69 -31.33
N HIS A 183 -6.19 -21.01 -32.46
CA HIS A 183 -5.33 -19.92 -32.87
C HIS A 183 -6.16 -18.64 -32.81
N THR A 184 -5.88 -17.81 -31.81
CA THR A 184 -6.69 -16.63 -31.48
C THR A 184 -5.88 -15.37 -31.52
N SER A 185 -6.47 -14.27 -31.96
CA SER A 185 -5.87 -12.93 -31.89
C SER A 185 -6.90 -11.88 -31.50
N VAL A 186 -6.46 -10.84 -30.81
CA VAL A 186 -7.25 -9.67 -30.48
C VAL A 186 -6.53 -8.44 -31.01
N THR A 187 -7.24 -7.61 -31.75
CA THR A 187 -6.72 -6.34 -32.30
C THR A 187 -7.72 -5.21 -32.07
N PHE A 188 -7.26 -3.98 -32.15
CA PHE A 188 -8.10 -2.80 -31.92
C PHE A 188 -8.12 -1.91 -33.17
N SER A 189 -9.25 -1.22 -33.37
CA SER A 189 -9.35 -0.19 -34.39
C SER A 189 -10.12 1.02 -33.84
N PRO A 190 -9.47 2.21 -33.71
CA PRO A 190 -8.05 2.47 -33.92
C PRO A 190 -7.16 1.75 -32.89
N ASP A 191 -5.85 1.68 -33.14
CA ASP A 191 -4.85 1.06 -32.27
C ASP A 191 -4.51 1.91 -31.03
N THR A 192 -4.91 3.19 -31.05
CA THR A 192 -4.79 4.13 -29.94
C THR A 192 -6.09 4.88 -29.72
N LEU A 193 -6.44 5.16 -28.47
CA LEU A 193 -7.67 5.86 -28.10
C LEU A 193 -7.41 7.36 -27.96
N ASN A 194 -7.95 8.15 -28.88
CA ASN A 194 -7.92 9.61 -28.78
C ASN A 194 -9.18 10.12 -28.08
N PRO A 195 -9.11 10.63 -26.83
CA PRO A 195 -10.28 11.14 -26.11
C PRO A 195 -10.93 12.35 -26.79
N GLY A 196 -10.18 13.09 -27.61
CA GLY A 196 -10.67 14.24 -28.35
C GLY A 196 -11.53 13.88 -29.58
N VAL A 197 -11.41 12.65 -30.10
CA VAL A 197 -12.16 12.18 -31.27
C VAL A 197 -13.42 11.45 -30.82
N LYS A 198 -14.55 12.11 -30.92
CA LYS A 198 -15.88 11.57 -30.57
C LYS A 198 -16.53 10.93 -31.78
N ALA A 199 -16.16 9.67 -32.09
CA ALA A 199 -16.60 8.97 -33.30
C ALA A 199 -17.94 8.23 -33.16
N CYS A 200 -18.46 8.07 -31.94
CA CYS A 200 -19.71 7.35 -31.66
C CYS A 200 -20.64 8.18 -30.78
N SER A 201 -21.94 7.89 -30.88
CA SER A 201 -22.96 8.54 -30.05
C SER A 201 -23.60 7.53 -29.11
N LEU A 202 -23.66 7.87 -27.82
CA LEU A 202 -24.35 7.13 -26.77
C LEU A 202 -25.57 7.95 -26.32
N GLY A 203 -26.72 7.68 -26.94
CA GLY A 203 -27.91 8.52 -26.77
C GLY A 203 -27.67 9.93 -27.29
N SER A 204 -27.68 10.95 -26.42
CA SER A 204 -27.42 12.35 -26.75
C SER A 204 -25.95 12.80 -26.58
N LYS A 205 -25.07 11.91 -26.10
CA LYS A 205 -23.66 12.23 -25.80
C LYS A 205 -22.75 11.57 -26.81
N ASP A 206 -21.85 12.34 -27.42
CA ASP A 206 -20.81 11.79 -28.28
C ASP A 206 -19.63 11.28 -27.45
N VAL A 207 -19.12 10.10 -27.80
CA VAL A 207 -18.07 9.40 -27.05
C VAL A 207 -16.94 8.93 -27.95
N SER A 208 -15.74 8.81 -27.40
CA SER A 208 -14.60 8.20 -28.08
C SER A 208 -14.76 6.68 -28.04
N CYS A 209 -14.76 6.03 -29.20
CA CYS A 209 -14.98 4.61 -29.31
C CYS A 209 -13.92 3.89 -30.15
N PHE A 210 -13.87 2.57 -29.97
CA PHE A 210 -12.98 1.67 -30.68
C PHE A 210 -13.65 0.31 -30.88
N ASP A 211 -13.20 -0.41 -31.90
CA ASP A 211 -13.62 -1.77 -32.15
C ASP A 211 -12.60 -2.75 -31.54
N VAL A 212 -13.10 -3.75 -30.80
CA VAL A 212 -12.33 -4.91 -30.35
C VAL A 212 -12.60 -6.01 -31.35
N ILE A 213 -11.59 -6.36 -32.16
CA ILE A 213 -11.67 -7.35 -33.21
C ILE A 213 -11.05 -8.64 -32.70
N ILE A 214 -11.85 -9.68 -32.61
CA ILE A 214 -11.47 -11.01 -32.13
C ILE A 214 -11.51 -11.97 -33.28
N CYS A 215 -10.37 -12.54 -33.65
CA CYS A 215 -10.26 -13.54 -34.71
C CYS A 215 -9.91 -14.91 -34.10
N VAL A 216 -10.60 -15.94 -34.54
CA VAL A 216 -10.42 -17.33 -34.10
C VAL A 216 -10.30 -18.25 -35.30
N GLN A 217 -9.23 -19.04 -35.31
CA GLN A 217 -9.06 -20.17 -36.25
C GLN A 217 -8.91 -21.44 -35.42
N THR A 218 -9.45 -22.55 -35.90
CA THR A 218 -9.38 -23.83 -35.18
C THR A 218 -8.71 -24.90 -36.03
N SER A 219 -7.96 -25.77 -35.38
CA SER A 219 -7.35 -26.95 -35.99
C SER A 219 -7.58 -28.19 -35.12
N GLY A 220 -7.52 -29.40 -35.71
CA GLY A 220 -7.68 -30.67 -35.00
C GLY A 220 -8.26 -31.75 -35.94
N LYS A 221 -8.15 -33.01 -35.52
CA LYS A 221 -8.72 -34.16 -36.25
C LYS A 221 -10.18 -34.40 -35.81
N SER A 222 -10.98 -34.94 -36.73
CA SER A 222 -12.37 -35.42 -36.46
C SER A 222 -13.26 -34.43 -35.70
N LEU A 223 -13.01 -33.13 -35.87
CA LEU A 223 -13.82 -32.09 -35.25
C LEU A 223 -15.19 -31.99 -35.93
N PRO A 224 -16.24 -31.60 -35.20
CA PRO A 224 -17.55 -31.36 -35.78
C PRO A 224 -17.51 -30.31 -36.91
N LYS A 225 -18.44 -30.38 -37.88
CA LYS A 225 -18.48 -29.44 -39.01
C LYS A 225 -18.64 -27.98 -38.55
N THR A 226 -19.43 -27.78 -37.50
CA THR A 226 -19.65 -26.48 -36.86
C THR A 226 -19.17 -26.54 -35.44
N LEU A 227 -18.35 -25.57 -35.04
CA LEU A 227 -17.86 -25.42 -33.68
C LEU A 227 -18.34 -24.10 -33.12
N ASN A 228 -19.08 -24.17 -32.03
CA ASN A 228 -19.54 -22.96 -31.32
C ASN A 228 -18.64 -22.69 -30.10
N LEU A 229 -18.02 -21.53 -30.12
CA LEU A 229 -17.16 -21.01 -29.03
C LEU A 229 -17.88 -19.89 -28.30
N SER A 230 -17.70 -19.81 -27.01
CA SER A 230 -18.05 -18.64 -26.19
C SER A 230 -16.79 -17.86 -25.92
N ALA A 231 -16.80 -16.57 -26.20
CA ALA A 231 -15.74 -15.64 -25.87
C ALA A 231 -16.26 -14.68 -24.80
N ASP A 232 -15.67 -14.74 -23.58
CA ASP A 232 -15.96 -13.82 -22.49
C ASP A 232 -14.94 -12.69 -22.52
N ILE A 233 -15.39 -11.49 -22.88
CA ILE A 233 -14.57 -10.32 -23.08
C ILE A 233 -14.69 -9.42 -21.84
N GLN A 234 -13.56 -9.00 -21.29
CA GLN A 234 -13.49 -8.04 -20.19
C GLN A 234 -12.63 -6.84 -20.60
N LEU A 235 -13.26 -5.67 -20.61
CA LEU A 235 -12.59 -4.40 -20.86
C LEU A 235 -11.95 -3.89 -19.58
N ASP A 236 -10.75 -3.32 -19.71
CA ASP A 236 -9.96 -2.75 -18.60
C ASP A 236 -9.83 -3.74 -17.42
N SER A 237 -9.47 -4.98 -17.74
CA SER A 237 -9.56 -6.15 -16.86
C SER A 237 -8.66 -6.05 -15.62
N GLN A 238 -7.55 -5.28 -15.68
CA GLN A 238 -6.64 -5.08 -14.55
C GLN A 238 -7.18 -4.09 -13.50
N LYS A 239 -8.24 -3.34 -13.83
CA LYS A 239 -8.89 -2.43 -12.88
C LYS A 239 -10.07 -3.10 -12.19
N SER A 240 -10.32 -2.73 -10.94
CA SER A 240 -11.54 -3.13 -10.26
C SER A 240 -12.78 -2.62 -11.03
N ARG A 241 -13.89 -3.33 -10.94
CA ARG A 241 -15.08 -3.08 -11.77
C ARG A 241 -15.55 -1.61 -11.78
N PHE A 242 -15.42 -0.93 -10.66
CA PHE A 242 -15.84 0.47 -10.53
C PHE A 242 -14.86 1.48 -11.14
N LEU A 243 -13.58 1.10 -11.26
CA LEU A 243 -12.51 1.95 -11.79
C LEU A 243 -12.23 1.73 -13.28
N ARG A 244 -13.00 0.85 -13.94
CA ARG A 244 -12.84 0.57 -15.37
C ARG A 244 -13.23 1.78 -16.20
N ARG A 245 -12.37 2.12 -17.17
CA ARG A 245 -12.46 3.32 -18.00
C ARG A 245 -13.25 3.12 -19.28
N THR A 246 -13.42 1.85 -19.73
CA THR A 246 -14.08 1.51 -20.98
C THR A 246 -15.29 0.61 -20.75
N LEU A 247 -16.32 0.81 -21.59
CA LEU A 247 -17.57 0.05 -21.56
C LEU A 247 -18.02 -0.29 -22.98
N PHE A 248 -18.79 -1.37 -23.14
CA PHE A 248 -19.44 -1.71 -24.41
C PHE A 248 -20.58 -0.74 -24.71
N ILE A 249 -20.70 -0.34 -25.98
CA ILE A 249 -21.71 0.66 -26.40
C ILE A 249 -23.14 0.13 -26.21
N ASP A 250 -23.37 -1.15 -26.53
CA ASP A 250 -24.69 -1.77 -26.53
C ASP A 250 -25.24 -2.10 -25.13
N SER A 251 -24.38 -2.36 -24.17
CA SER A 251 -24.79 -2.82 -22.84
C SER A 251 -24.36 -1.89 -21.70
N SER A 252 -23.50 -0.91 -21.97
CA SER A 252 -22.89 -0.04 -20.97
C SER A 252 -22.24 -0.81 -19.81
N THR A 253 -21.77 -2.04 -20.09
CA THR A 253 -21.05 -2.90 -19.16
C THR A 253 -19.59 -3.05 -19.57
N SER A 254 -18.73 -3.44 -18.65
CA SER A 254 -17.31 -3.70 -18.93
C SER A 254 -17.01 -5.17 -19.22
N SER A 255 -18.03 -6.03 -19.22
CA SER A 255 -17.91 -7.46 -19.54
C SER A 255 -19.03 -7.89 -20.47
N LYS A 256 -18.71 -8.73 -21.45
CA LYS A 256 -19.66 -9.23 -22.44
C LYS A 256 -19.25 -10.62 -22.90
N ALA A 257 -20.22 -11.55 -22.91
CA ALA A 257 -20.06 -12.83 -23.55
C ALA A 257 -20.61 -12.77 -24.98
N MET A 258 -19.89 -13.37 -25.94
CA MET A 258 -20.32 -13.51 -27.31
C MET A 258 -20.11 -14.92 -27.84
N SER A 259 -20.95 -15.36 -28.77
CA SER A 259 -20.82 -16.64 -29.44
C SER A 259 -20.12 -16.45 -30.80
N ILE A 260 -19.10 -17.28 -31.06
CA ILE A 260 -18.38 -17.32 -32.33
C ILE A 260 -18.58 -18.70 -32.92
N THR A 261 -19.17 -18.76 -34.11
CA THR A 261 -19.40 -20.03 -34.83
C THR A 261 -18.34 -20.20 -35.92
N VAL A 262 -17.53 -21.25 -35.80
CA VAL A 262 -16.50 -21.62 -36.79
C VAL A 262 -17.04 -22.74 -37.65
N ASN A 263 -17.26 -22.45 -38.92
CA ASN A 263 -17.76 -23.42 -39.94
C ASN A 263 -16.63 -23.96 -40.81
N ASP A 264 -15.65 -23.12 -41.13
CA ASP A 264 -14.45 -23.47 -41.87
C ASP A 264 -13.23 -23.31 -41.00
N LYS A 265 -12.50 -24.40 -40.80
CA LYS A 265 -11.33 -24.45 -39.92
C LYS A 265 -10.07 -23.86 -40.55
N SER A 266 -10.06 -23.73 -41.88
CA SER A 266 -8.95 -23.22 -42.67
C SER A 266 -8.87 -21.69 -42.69
N VAL A 267 -9.98 -21.00 -42.37
CA VAL A 267 -10.10 -19.55 -42.46
C VAL A 267 -10.41 -19.00 -41.07
N PRO A 268 -9.69 -17.95 -40.60
CA PRO A 268 -10.02 -17.29 -39.35
C PRO A 268 -11.38 -16.60 -39.41
N VAL A 269 -12.20 -16.82 -38.42
CA VAL A 269 -13.49 -16.13 -38.22
C VAL A 269 -13.25 -14.94 -37.29
N CYS A 270 -13.52 -13.75 -37.81
CA CYS A 270 -13.36 -12.52 -37.01
C CYS A 270 -14.72 -11.94 -36.65
N SER A 271 -14.87 -11.51 -35.42
CA SER A 271 -16.02 -10.80 -34.90
C SER A 271 -15.57 -9.52 -34.22
N ASN A 272 -16.33 -8.45 -34.34
CA ASN A 272 -16.03 -7.18 -33.71
C ASN A 272 -17.08 -6.79 -32.68
N VAL A 273 -16.64 -6.13 -31.63
CA VAL A 273 -17.50 -5.53 -30.61
C VAL A 273 -17.04 -4.10 -30.37
N LYS A 274 -18.01 -3.20 -30.33
CA LYS A 274 -17.72 -1.78 -30.18
C LYS A 274 -17.75 -1.37 -28.70
N ALA A 275 -16.67 -0.73 -28.26
CA ALA A 275 -16.50 -0.21 -26.92
C ALA A 275 -16.21 1.30 -26.95
N TYR A 276 -16.44 1.98 -25.85
CA TYR A 276 -16.18 3.41 -25.71
C TYR A 276 -15.40 3.73 -24.45
N LEU A 277 -14.65 4.83 -24.48
CA LEU A 277 -13.97 5.41 -23.35
C LEU A 277 -14.95 6.33 -22.59
N LYS A 278 -15.03 6.19 -21.27
CA LYS A 278 -15.77 7.11 -20.41
C LYS A 278 -15.24 8.53 -20.56
N ASP A 279 -16.01 9.50 -20.07
CA ASP A 279 -15.56 10.89 -20.06
C ASP A 279 -14.32 11.05 -19.19
N GLU A 280 -13.40 11.90 -19.62
CA GLU A 280 -12.14 12.12 -18.88
C GLU A 280 -12.33 12.64 -17.46
N SER A 281 -13.47 13.24 -17.15
CA SER A 281 -13.84 13.66 -15.80
C SER A 281 -14.25 12.49 -14.88
N GLU A 282 -14.57 11.31 -15.46
CA GLU A 282 -15.03 10.14 -14.72
C GLU A 282 -13.88 9.23 -14.23
N PHE A 283 -12.66 9.47 -14.69
CA PHE A 283 -11.48 8.69 -14.27
C PHE A 283 -10.21 9.54 -14.20
N LYS A 284 -9.32 9.19 -13.28
CA LYS A 284 -8.05 9.92 -13.09
C LYS A 284 -6.90 9.30 -13.91
N ASP A 285 -6.78 8.00 -13.92
CA ASP A 285 -5.68 7.28 -14.56
C ASP A 285 -5.78 7.31 -16.08
N LYS A 286 -4.98 8.15 -16.71
CA LYS A 286 -4.87 8.26 -18.18
C LYS A 286 -3.60 7.60 -18.74
N LEU A 287 -2.64 7.27 -17.86
CA LEU A 287 -1.31 6.76 -18.24
C LEU A 287 -1.28 5.25 -18.40
N SER A 288 -1.97 4.49 -17.55
CA SER A 288 -1.92 3.04 -17.64
C SER A 288 -2.67 2.54 -18.88
N PRO A 289 -2.15 1.51 -19.57
CA PRO A 289 -2.84 0.92 -20.71
C PRO A 289 -4.20 0.32 -20.28
N ILE A 290 -5.13 0.30 -21.21
CA ILE A 290 -6.40 -0.39 -21.05
C ILE A 290 -6.20 -1.83 -21.51
N VAL A 291 -6.28 -2.78 -20.59
CA VAL A 291 -6.07 -4.19 -20.89
C VAL A 291 -7.41 -4.85 -21.17
N VAL A 292 -7.55 -5.43 -22.36
CA VAL A 292 -8.69 -6.23 -22.75
C VAL A 292 -8.32 -7.69 -22.61
N SER A 293 -9.08 -8.45 -21.85
CA SER A 293 -8.91 -9.90 -21.71
C SER A 293 -10.07 -10.64 -22.33
N VAL A 294 -9.76 -11.75 -23.01
CA VAL A 294 -10.73 -12.63 -23.65
C VAL A 294 -10.47 -14.05 -23.21
N ASN A 295 -11.50 -14.71 -22.68
CA ASN A 295 -11.46 -16.11 -22.30
C ASN A 295 -12.36 -16.92 -23.22
N PHE A 296 -11.80 -17.95 -23.84
CA PHE A 296 -12.51 -18.80 -24.78
C PHE A 296 -12.94 -20.11 -24.11
N SER A 297 -14.16 -20.53 -24.36
CA SER A 297 -14.71 -21.81 -23.94
C SER A 297 -15.60 -22.41 -25.04
N LEU A 298 -15.80 -23.74 -25.01
CA LEU A 298 -16.77 -24.38 -25.89
C LEU A 298 -18.18 -24.12 -25.38
N ALA A 299 -19.05 -23.71 -26.27
CA ALA A 299 -20.46 -23.64 -25.94
C ALA A 299 -21.02 -25.07 -25.76
N VAL A 300 -21.72 -25.29 -24.65
CA VAL A 300 -22.33 -26.58 -24.34
C VAL A 300 -23.33 -26.94 -25.42
N GLN A 301 -23.07 -28.02 -26.15
CA GLN A 301 -24.03 -28.57 -27.10
C GLN A 301 -24.77 -29.76 -26.47
N PRO A 302 -26.08 -29.82 -26.56
CA PRO A 302 -26.85 -30.96 -26.07
C PRO A 302 -26.80 -32.10 -27.12
N THR A 303 -25.66 -32.78 -27.25
CA THR A 303 -25.49 -33.92 -28.12
C THR A 303 -24.98 -35.13 -27.34
N ASN A 304 -25.40 -36.34 -27.75
CA ASN A 304 -24.93 -37.61 -27.20
C ASN A 304 -23.49 -37.96 -27.60
N VAL A 305 -22.78 -37.04 -28.25
CA VAL A 305 -21.38 -37.19 -28.65
C VAL A 305 -20.52 -36.50 -27.63
N LEU A 306 -19.41 -37.15 -27.24
CA LEU A 306 -18.43 -36.54 -26.34
C LEU A 306 -17.96 -35.18 -26.89
N PRO A 307 -18.07 -34.09 -26.11
CA PRO A 307 -17.64 -32.77 -26.59
C PRO A 307 -16.12 -32.77 -26.79
N PRO A 308 -15.62 -32.08 -27.80
CA PRO A 308 -14.17 -31.89 -27.94
C PRO A 308 -13.61 -31.10 -26.77
N VAL A 309 -12.31 -31.23 -26.53
CA VAL A 309 -11.57 -30.47 -25.51
C VAL A 309 -10.75 -29.38 -26.19
N ILE A 310 -10.77 -28.16 -25.64
CA ILE A 310 -9.89 -27.09 -26.14
C ILE A 310 -8.49 -27.32 -25.62
N TYR A 311 -7.52 -27.28 -26.51
CA TYR A 311 -6.11 -27.26 -26.24
C TYR A 311 -5.46 -25.95 -26.72
N GLY A 312 -4.42 -25.49 -26.03
CA GLY A 312 -3.72 -24.25 -26.35
C GLY A 312 -4.18 -23.07 -25.52
N ASN A 313 -3.91 -21.87 -26.03
CA ASN A 313 -4.14 -20.64 -25.28
C ASN A 313 -5.61 -20.22 -25.33
N THR A 314 -6.35 -20.53 -24.27
CA THR A 314 -7.77 -20.14 -24.12
C THR A 314 -7.95 -18.75 -23.54
N PHE A 315 -6.88 -18.10 -23.09
CA PHE A 315 -6.91 -16.80 -22.46
C PHE A 315 -5.92 -15.85 -23.16
N LEU A 316 -6.45 -14.74 -23.67
CA LEU A 316 -5.66 -13.68 -24.29
C LEU A 316 -5.80 -12.38 -23.51
N GLN A 317 -4.71 -11.62 -23.47
CA GLN A 317 -4.70 -10.25 -23.00
C GLN A 317 -3.96 -9.38 -24.00
N GLU A 318 -4.62 -8.31 -24.43
CA GLU A 318 -4.05 -7.29 -25.29
C GLU A 318 -4.31 -5.91 -24.71
N GLN A 319 -3.50 -4.94 -25.05
CA GLN A 319 -3.57 -3.61 -24.47
C GLN A 319 -3.72 -2.53 -25.53
N ILE A 320 -4.52 -1.52 -25.20
CA ILE A 320 -4.69 -0.31 -25.99
C ILE A 320 -4.36 0.90 -25.11
N HIS A 321 -3.66 1.88 -25.68
CA HIS A 321 -3.25 3.09 -24.95
C HIS A 321 -4.19 4.25 -25.26
N ILE A 322 -4.35 5.12 -24.25
CA ILE A 322 -4.99 6.42 -24.46
C ILE A 322 -3.94 7.34 -25.08
N LEU A 323 -4.32 8.06 -26.13
CA LEU A 323 -3.45 9.04 -26.74
C LEU A 323 -3.31 10.25 -25.82
N LEU A 324 -2.09 10.53 -25.43
CA LEU A 324 -1.70 11.66 -24.61
C LEU A 324 -1.18 12.78 -25.53
N ASP A 325 -1.29 14.02 -25.08
CA ASP A 325 -0.75 15.18 -25.83
C ASP A 325 0.75 15.38 -25.51
N CYS A 326 1.56 14.38 -25.90
CA CYS A 326 2.98 14.28 -25.53
C CYS A 326 3.86 13.80 -26.70
N GLY A 327 3.57 14.25 -27.91
CA GLY A 327 4.37 13.89 -29.09
C GLY A 327 3.98 12.54 -29.71
N GLU A 328 4.85 12.03 -30.61
CA GLU A 328 4.57 10.82 -31.39
C GLU A 328 4.77 9.52 -30.61
N ASP A 329 5.62 9.55 -29.58
CA ASP A 329 5.94 8.38 -28.77
C ASP A 329 4.95 8.10 -27.62
N ASN A 330 3.99 9.02 -27.42
CA ASN A 330 3.01 8.97 -26.33
C ASN A 330 3.63 8.85 -24.92
N ILE A 331 4.89 9.27 -24.74
CA ILE A 331 5.62 9.26 -23.48
C ILE A 331 5.75 10.69 -22.97
N CYS A 332 5.06 11.00 -21.89
CA CYS A 332 5.04 12.33 -21.33
C CYS A 332 6.18 12.56 -20.35
N ILE A 333 7.06 13.50 -20.64
CA ILE A 333 8.21 13.88 -19.81
C ILE A 333 7.98 15.29 -19.24
N PRO A 334 7.40 15.42 -18.04
CA PRO A 334 7.18 16.71 -17.41
C PRO A 334 8.50 17.31 -16.91
N ASN A 335 8.52 18.63 -16.73
CA ASN A 335 9.60 19.36 -16.08
C ASN A 335 8.99 20.29 -15.04
N LEU A 336 8.91 19.80 -13.81
CA LEU A 336 8.16 20.40 -12.71
C LEU A 336 9.05 21.32 -11.88
N HIS A 337 8.66 22.58 -11.78
CA HIS A 337 9.31 23.60 -10.98
C HIS A 337 8.36 24.10 -9.90
N LEU A 338 8.88 24.21 -8.69
CA LEU A 338 8.18 24.75 -7.54
C LEU A 338 8.99 25.89 -6.96
N THR A 339 8.35 27.05 -6.77
CA THR A 339 8.87 28.12 -5.94
C THR A 339 7.88 28.43 -4.83
N ALA A 340 8.36 28.65 -3.63
CA ALA A 340 7.51 28.98 -2.50
C ALA A 340 8.19 30.01 -1.59
N ASN A 341 7.40 30.95 -1.08
CA ASN A 341 7.81 31.94 -0.11
C ASN A 341 6.68 32.23 0.86
N TRP A 342 6.97 32.88 1.98
CA TRP A 342 5.94 33.24 2.95
C TRP A 342 5.95 34.75 3.24
N SER A 343 4.86 35.26 3.82
CA SER A 343 4.78 36.63 4.31
C SER A 343 5.71 36.78 5.54
N LYS A 344 6.60 37.76 5.53
CA LYS A 344 7.75 37.90 6.45
C LYS A 344 7.40 38.21 7.93
N GLU A 345 6.20 37.97 8.39
CA GLU A 345 5.85 38.18 9.79
C GLU A 345 6.26 36.97 10.62
N PRO A 346 7.15 37.11 11.62
CA PRO A 346 7.59 35.99 12.44
C PRO A 346 6.45 35.41 13.28
N LEU A 347 6.48 34.12 13.52
CA LEU A 347 5.52 33.42 14.36
C LEU A 347 5.79 33.75 15.83
N VAL A 348 4.73 33.97 16.60
CA VAL A 348 4.85 34.35 18.02
C VAL A 348 4.44 33.18 18.90
N ILE A 349 5.28 32.79 19.85
CA ILE A 349 4.97 31.73 20.82
C ILE A 349 3.82 32.17 21.73
N GLY A 350 2.90 31.24 21.99
CA GLY A 350 1.78 31.42 22.93
C GLY A 350 0.53 32.06 22.34
N VAL A 351 0.48 32.28 21.02
CA VAL A 351 -0.70 32.71 20.29
C VAL A 351 -0.94 31.80 19.08
N ASP A 352 -2.17 31.77 18.60
CA ASP A 352 -2.50 31.14 17.32
C ASP A 352 -2.02 32.03 16.17
N ASN A 353 -1.03 31.53 15.43
CA ASN A 353 -0.46 32.27 14.31
C ASN A 353 -1.17 31.88 13.01
N LEU A 354 -1.56 32.86 12.22
CA LEU A 354 -2.04 32.68 10.86
C LEU A 354 -0.84 32.88 9.91
N ALA A 355 -0.40 31.80 9.26
CA ALA A 355 0.68 31.83 8.27
C ALA A 355 0.13 31.66 6.86
N GLN A 356 0.69 32.40 5.90
CA GLN A 356 0.38 32.28 4.50
C GLN A 356 1.63 31.95 3.70
N ILE A 357 1.65 30.78 3.07
CA ILE A 357 2.72 30.34 2.17
C ILE A 357 2.25 30.54 0.74
N ASN A 358 2.89 31.44 0.01
CA ASN A 358 2.64 31.64 -1.40
C ASN A 358 3.50 30.67 -2.20
N PHE A 359 2.92 30.00 -3.19
CA PHE A 359 3.66 29.11 -4.08
C PHE A 359 3.30 29.32 -5.54
N HIS A 360 4.25 28.98 -6.40
CA HIS A 360 4.07 28.94 -7.84
C HIS A 360 4.53 27.55 -8.31
N ALA A 361 3.59 26.79 -8.83
CA ALA A 361 3.85 25.50 -9.45
C ALA A 361 3.86 25.68 -10.97
N GLU A 362 4.93 25.25 -11.62
CA GLU A 362 5.12 25.40 -13.08
C GLU A 362 5.50 24.06 -13.69
N ASN A 363 4.96 23.76 -14.87
CA ASN A 363 5.40 22.66 -15.71
C ASN A 363 5.93 23.20 -17.04
N ILE A 364 7.25 23.19 -17.22
CA ILE A 364 7.91 23.64 -18.45
C ILE A 364 7.91 22.54 -19.52
N GLY A 365 7.89 21.27 -19.09
CA GLY A 365 7.90 20.09 -19.95
C GLY A 365 6.53 19.72 -20.48
N GLU A 366 6.38 18.49 -20.93
CA GLU A 366 5.13 17.92 -21.43
C GLU A 366 4.11 17.71 -20.31
N GLY A 367 2.92 17.20 -20.63
CA GLY A 367 1.83 17.03 -19.67
C GLY A 367 2.20 16.23 -18.44
N ALA A 368 2.00 16.79 -17.24
CA ALA A 368 2.14 16.07 -15.98
C ALA A 368 0.79 15.50 -15.53
N TYR A 369 0.65 14.19 -15.55
CA TYR A 369 -0.59 13.51 -15.23
C TYR A 369 -0.71 13.22 -13.75
N GLU A 370 -1.93 13.39 -13.21
CA GLU A 370 -2.21 13.34 -11.78
C GLU A 370 -1.18 14.18 -10.99
N ALA A 371 -0.96 15.43 -11.45
CA ALA A 371 -0.01 16.33 -10.81
C ALA A 371 -0.57 16.83 -9.48
N GLU A 372 0.18 16.63 -8.40
CA GLU A 372 -0.18 16.99 -7.04
C GLU A 372 0.96 17.76 -6.37
N LEU A 373 0.63 18.81 -5.61
CA LEU A 373 1.56 19.46 -4.69
C LEU A 373 1.39 18.82 -3.31
N HIS A 374 2.47 18.23 -2.82
CA HIS A 374 2.57 17.64 -1.50
C HIS A 374 3.25 18.62 -0.54
N ILE A 375 2.61 18.91 0.59
CA ILE A 375 3.07 19.84 1.62
C ILE A 375 3.05 19.11 2.95
N TRP A 376 4.22 18.85 3.53
CA TRP A 376 4.30 18.20 4.85
C TRP A 376 4.20 19.24 5.94
N LEU A 377 3.23 19.06 6.84
CA LEU A 377 3.00 19.96 7.95
C LEU A 377 3.80 19.51 9.19
N PRO A 378 4.56 20.40 9.82
CA PRO A 378 5.18 20.12 11.11
C PRO A 378 4.10 20.03 12.22
N PRO A 379 4.44 19.42 13.38
CA PRO A 379 3.52 19.38 14.52
C PRO A 379 3.03 20.78 14.91
N GLY A 380 1.74 20.90 15.20
CA GLY A 380 1.10 22.16 15.57
C GLY A 380 0.68 23.05 14.40
N ALA A 381 1.00 22.68 13.14
CA ALA A 381 0.52 23.37 11.95
C ALA A 381 -0.71 22.67 11.39
N HIS A 382 -1.78 23.42 11.11
CA HIS A 382 -3.04 22.91 10.59
C HIS A 382 -3.47 23.65 9.33
N TYR A 383 -3.93 22.89 8.33
CA TYR A 383 -4.44 23.44 7.09
C TYR A 383 -5.80 24.11 7.30
N MET A 384 -5.94 25.33 6.78
CA MET A 384 -7.23 26.05 6.76
C MET A 384 -7.84 26.06 5.36
N GLN A 385 -7.18 26.69 4.41
CA GLN A 385 -7.68 26.83 3.04
C GLN A 385 -6.56 27.17 2.05
N VAL A 386 -6.88 27.03 0.76
CA VAL A 386 -6.06 27.54 -0.34
C VAL A 386 -6.74 28.75 -0.96
N LEU A 387 -5.97 29.77 -1.24
CA LEU A 387 -6.38 30.97 -1.95
C LEU A 387 -5.77 30.94 -3.36
N SER A 388 -6.61 31.04 -4.38
CA SER A 388 -6.17 31.12 -5.77
C SER A 388 -7.05 32.13 -6.52
N GLU A 389 -6.41 32.99 -7.33
CA GLU A 389 -7.09 33.93 -8.21
C GLU A 389 -7.48 33.32 -9.57
N MET A 390 -7.13 32.04 -9.78
CA MET A 390 -7.41 31.36 -11.04
C MET A 390 -8.88 31.00 -11.19
N LYS A 391 -9.36 30.96 -12.45
CA LYS A 391 -10.74 30.53 -12.78
C LYS A 391 -11.04 29.11 -12.37
N GLU A 392 -10.04 28.22 -12.40
CA GLU A 392 -10.13 26.84 -11.95
C GLU A 392 -9.69 26.78 -10.50
N LYS A 393 -10.59 26.34 -9.62
CA LYS A 393 -10.32 26.22 -8.20
C LYS A 393 -9.34 25.07 -7.94
N ILE A 394 -8.20 25.37 -7.32
CA ILE A 394 -7.31 24.36 -6.76
C ILE A 394 -8.00 23.70 -5.57
N ILE A 395 -8.00 22.39 -5.53
CA ILE A 395 -8.57 21.61 -4.43
C ILE A 395 -7.42 21.06 -3.60
N CYS A 396 -7.35 21.44 -2.33
CA CYS A 396 -6.39 20.91 -1.37
C CYS A 396 -7.13 20.15 -0.27
N ALA A 397 -6.59 19.00 0.12
CA ALA A 397 -7.14 18.18 1.19
C ALA A 397 -6.03 17.69 2.14
N PRO A 398 -6.25 17.78 3.48
CA PRO A 398 -5.33 17.19 4.43
C PRO A 398 -5.46 15.66 4.44
N ARG A 399 -4.32 14.97 4.59
CA ARG A 399 -4.23 13.51 4.76
C ARG A 399 -3.23 13.19 5.87
N LYS A 400 -3.46 12.13 6.61
CA LYS A 400 -2.49 11.58 7.57
C LYS A 400 -1.69 10.47 6.91
N ALA A 401 -0.36 10.58 6.95
CA ALA A 401 0.56 9.57 6.47
C ALA A 401 1.63 9.35 7.55
N ASN A 402 1.67 8.15 8.16
CA ASN A 402 2.69 7.74 9.15
C ASN A 402 2.95 8.81 10.25
N ASP A 403 1.89 9.22 10.96
CA ASP A 403 1.92 10.24 12.03
C ASP A 403 2.31 11.67 11.59
N THR A 404 2.55 11.91 10.31
CA THR A 404 2.73 13.25 9.77
C THR A 404 1.47 13.71 9.04
N GLU A 405 1.09 14.97 9.24
CA GLU A 405 0.01 15.59 8.49
C GLU A 405 0.54 16.08 7.14
N LEU A 406 -0.14 15.71 6.06
CA LEU A 406 0.23 16.04 4.68
C LEU A 406 -0.95 16.73 4.01
N VAL A 407 -0.74 17.88 3.40
CA VAL A 407 -1.72 18.52 2.52
C VAL A 407 -1.38 18.20 1.08
N ILE A 408 -2.37 17.72 0.33
CA ILE A 408 -2.24 17.42 -1.09
C ILE A 408 -3.16 18.35 -1.87
N CYS A 409 -2.58 19.12 -2.81
CA CYS A 409 -3.29 20.00 -3.72
C CYS A 409 -3.25 19.45 -5.14
N GLU A 410 -4.40 19.28 -5.78
CA GLU A 410 -4.50 18.85 -7.18
C GLU A 410 -4.12 20.01 -8.10
N LEU A 411 -3.09 19.80 -8.96
CA LEU A 411 -2.59 20.80 -9.90
C LEU A 411 -3.07 20.58 -11.34
N GLY A 412 -3.78 19.47 -11.58
CA GLY A 412 -4.37 19.14 -12.89
C GLY A 412 -4.05 17.72 -13.36
N ASN A 413 -4.86 17.25 -14.31
CA ASN A 413 -4.71 15.91 -14.89
C ASN A 413 -5.07 15.93 -16.40
N PRO A 414 -4.11 16.30 -17.26
CA PRO A 414 -2.74 16.69 -16.95
C PRO A 414 -2.59 18.16 -16.50
N MET A 415 -1.51 18.48 -15.75
CA MET A 415 -0.97 19.83 -15.70
C MET A 415 -0.25 20.09 -17.03
N LYS A 416 -0.83 20.93 -17.86
CA LYS A 416 -0.38 21.14 -19.26
C LYS A 416 1.02 21.74 -19.35
N GLN A 417 1.64 21.59 -20.51
CA GLN A 417 2.90 22.26 -20.82
C GLN A 417 2.76 23.79 -20.64
N ARG A 418 3.75 24.42 -20.02
CA ARG A 418 3.80 25.86 -19.69
C ARG A 418 2.67 26.33 -18.76
N ALA A 419 2.00 25.43 -18.07
CA ALA A 419 1.03 25.80 -17.06
C ALA A 419 1.75 26.38 -15.85
N VAL A 420 1.28 27.55 -15.37
CA VAL A 420 1.76 28.21 -14.15
C VAL A 420 0.58 28.38 -13.22
N ILE A 421 0.69 27.88 -12.01
CA ILE A 421 -0.37 27.86 -10.99
C ILE A 421 0.12 28.62 -9.76
N PRO A 422 -0.19 29.94 -9.66
CA PRO A 422 0.04 30.72 -8.44
C PRO A 422 -1.09 30.48 -7.44
N ALA A 423 -0.73 30.23 -6.19
CA ALA A 423 -1.70 30.14 -5.09
C ALA A 423 -1.04 30.38 -3.73
N ALA A 424 -1.86 30.55 -2.72
CA ALA A 424 -1.43 30.73 -1.34
C ALA A 424 -2.12 29.72 -0.43
N LEU A 425 -1.33 29.07 0.43
CA LEU A 425 -1.81 28.17 1.45
C LEU A 425 -1.93 28.93 2.78
N GLN A 426 -3.11 28.91 3.41
CA GLN A 426 -3.30 29.46 4.73
C GLN A 426 -3.28 28.33 5.77
N LEU A 427 -2.49 28.54 6.81
CA LEU A 427 -2.24 27.61 7.91
C LEU A 427 -2.47 28.31 9.23
N THR A 428 -2.98 27.61 10.22
CA THR A 428 -2.91 27.98 11.64
C THR A 428 -1.77 27.22 12.28
N ILE A 429 -0.96 27.92 13.08
CA ILE A 429 0.19 27.34 13.73
C ILE A 429 0.13 27.66 15.22
N SER A 430 0.08 26.63 16.05
CA SER A 430 -0.02 26.70 17.50
C SER A 430 1.05 25.79 18.14
N ASN A 431 1.18 25.84 19.46
CA ASN A 431 2.10 24.97 20.23
C ASN A 431 3.57 25.04 19.80
N LEU A 432 4.07 26.25 19.60
CA LEU A 432 5.46 26.51 19.14
C LEU A 432 6.53 26.39 20.23
N GLU A 433 6.16 26.09 21.47
CA GLU A 433 7.06 26.14 22.64
C GLU A 433 8.24 25.17 22.54
N GLU A 434 8.06 24.05 21.81
CA GLU A 434 9.09 23.03 21.62
C GLU A 434 9.81 23.11 20.25
N SER A 435 9.45 24.08 19.42
CA SER A 435 9.83 24.09 17.99
C SER A 435 11.18 24.79 17.69
N GLY A 436 11.93 25.24 18.70
CA GLY A 436 13.18 25.97 18.47
C GLY A 436 12.99 27.37 17.87
N ASN A 437 13.94 27.82 17.02
CA ASN A 437 13.92 29.18 16.46
C ASN A 437 13.18 29.28 15.11
N SER A 438 12.85 28.16 14.48
CA SER A 438 12.14 28.14 13.20
C SER A 438 11.42 26.81 12.98
N ILE A 439 10.36 26.85 12.18
CA ILE A 439 9.71 25.64 11.65
C ILE A 439 9.84 25.61 10.13
N SER A 440 9.82 24.39 9.57
CA SER A 440 10.08 24.16 8.15
C SER A 440 8.95 23.37 7.50
N PHE A 441 8.57 23.81 6.31
CA PHE A 441 7.55 23.17 5.48
C PHE A 441 8.19 22.64 4.20
N PRO A 442 8.48 21.34 4.12
CA PRO A 442 8.91 20.75 2.85
C PRO A 442 7.72 20.67 1.89
N MET A 443 7.97 21.05 0.65
CA MET A 443 6.96 21.07 -0.41
C MET A 443 7.54 20.45 -1.69
N GLN A 444 6.76 19.65 -2.40
CA GLN A 444 7.19 18.97 -3.61
C GLN A 444 6.02 18.74 -4.56
N ILE A 445 6.19 19.01 -5.85
CA ILE A 445 5.23 18.57 -6.87
C ILE A 445 5.54 17.13 -7.25
N LYS A 446 4.51 16.29 -7.34
CA LYS A 446 4.58 14.91 -7.81
C LYS A 446 3.58 14.66 -8.93
N SER A 447 3.93 13.78 -9.84
CA SER A 447 3.04 13.28 -10.90
C SER A 447 3.15 11.76 -11.03
N ARG A 448 2.28 11.14 -11.82
CA ARG A 448 2.30 9.70 -12.10
C ARG A 448 3.09 9.33 -13.35
N ASN A 449 3.72 10.28 -14.00
CA ASN A 449 4.55 10.03 -15.17
C ASN A 449 5.70 9.06 -14.86
N SER A 450 6.12 8.28 -15.85
CA SER A 450 7.23 7.32 -15.70
C SER A 450 8.59 7.99 -15.55
N HIS A 451 8.76 9.17 -16.13
CA HIS A 451 9.99 9.97 -16.11
C HIS A 451 9.73 11.33 -15.49
N ASN A 452 10.73 11.89 -14.81
CA ASN A 452 10.69 13.21 -14.17
C ASN A 452 9.41 13.46 -13.34
N SER A 453 8.97 12.45 -12.61
CA SER A 453 7.68 12.44 -11.91
C SER A 453 7.61 13.38 -10.70
N SER A 454 8.71 14.06 -10.33
CA SER A 454 8.74 14.94 -9.17
C SER A 454 9.67 16.13 -9.35
N SER A 455 9.28 17.27 -8.77
CA SER A 455 10.16 18.44 -8.66
C SER A 455 11.22 18.22 -7.55
N PRO A 456 12.27 19.05 -7.48
CA PRO A 456 13.06 19.23 -6.26
C PRO A 456 12.17 19.57 -5.07
N VAL A 457 12.60 19.18 -3.84
CA VAL A 457 11.91 19.58 -2.61
C VAL A 457 12.28 21.03 -2.30
N VAL A 458 11.28 21.86 -2.09
CA VAL A 458 11.43 23.25 -1.66
C VAL A 458 11.12 23.34 -0.17
N TRP A 459 12.02 23.96 0.60
CA TRP A 459 11.89 24.15 2.03
C TRP A 459 11.51 25.60 2.32
N VAL A 460 10.36 25.80 2.96
CA VAL A 460 9.95 27.14 3.44
C VAL A 460 10.19 27.18 4.94
N HIS A 461 11.03 28.12 5.39
CA HIS A 461 11.38 28.30 6.80
C HIS A 461 10.66 29.52 7.35
N LEU A 462 9.98 29.35 8.46
CA LEU A 462 9.27 30.41 9.19
C LEU A 462 9.98 30.63 10.53
N ASP A 463 10.41 31.88 10.77
CA ASP A 463 11.09 32.26 12.01
C ASP A 463 10.11 32.36 13.16
N ILE A 464 10.56 31.96 14.35
CA ILE A 464 9.79 31.98 15.59
C ILE A 464 10.40 33.01 16.54
N ILE A 465 9.57 33.85 17.10
CA ILE A 465 9.97 34.83 18.10
C ILE A 465 9.16 34.68 19.39
N VAL A 466 9.79 35.07 20.50
CA VAL A 466 9.12 35.18 21.78
C VAL A 466 8.80 36.65 22.04
N ARG A 467 7.54 36.98 22.27
CA ARG A 467 7.12 38.28 22.75
C ARG A 467 6.87 38.19 24.24
N MET A 468 7.58 39.02 24.99
CA MET A 468 7.44 39.13 26.45
C MET A 468 7.08 40.54 26.82
N SER A 469 6.35 40.70 27.93
CA SER A 469 6.05 41.98 28.55
C SER A 469 6.15 41.80 30.06
N LEU A 470 7.31 42.10 30.60
CA LEU A 470 7.60 41.95 32.04
C LEU A 470 7.21 43.24 32.77
N ASP A 471 6.41 43.12 33.81
CA ASP A 471 6.05 44.16 34.76
C ASP A 471 6.53 43.75 36.14
N LEU A 472 7.44 44.56 36.70
CA LEU A 472 7.98 44.36 38.05
C LEU A 472 7.41 45.41 38.96
N ARG A 473 6.73 44.99 40.02
CA ARG A 473 6.18 45.85 41.06
C ARG A 473 6.89 45.57 42.36
N GLY A 474 7.19 46.63 43.07
CA GLY A 474 7.75 46.56 44.41
C GLY A 474 6.91 47.37 45.36
N SER A 475 6.74 46.86 46.58
CA SER A 475 6.14 47.61 47.68
C SER A 475 6.97 47.41 48.94
N ILE A 476 7.00 48.42 49.79
CA ILE A 476 7.71 48.40 51.06
C ILE A 476 6.75 48.76 52.18
N HIS A 477 6.88 48.07 53.30
CA HIS A 477 6.09 48.33 54.49
C HIS A 477 6.91 48.22 55.75
N PRO A 478 6.92 49.25 56.64
CA PRO A 478 6.30 50.55 56.45
C PRO A 478 6.94 51.35 55.30
N ALA A 479 6.20 52.30 54.73
CA ALA A 479 6.67 53.06 53.56
C ALA A 479 7.86 53.96 53.86
N GLU A 480 8.05 54.36 55.13
CA GLU A 480 9.18 55.09 55.57
C GLU A 480 9.46 54.76 57.05
N VAL A 481 10.75 54.83 57.46
CA VAL A 481 11.16 54.68 58.81
C VAL A 481 12.01 55.90 59.16
N ILE A 482 11.66 56.57 60.29
CA ILE A 482 12.36 57.78 60.76
C ILE A 482 13.29 57.41 61.88
N LEU A 483 14.58 57.70 61.71
CA LEU A 483 15.61 57.45 62.69
C LEU A 483 16.08 58.76 63.34
N PRO A 484 16.42 58.76 64.64
CA PRO A 484 16.38 57.62 65.57
C PRO A 484 14.95 57.31 66.03
N LEU A 485 14.68 56.00 66.26
CA LEU A 485 13.36 55.54 66.72
C LEU A 485 13.06 56.14 68.13
N PRO A 486 11.86 56.75 68.35
CA PRO A 486 11.58 57.36 69.64
C PRO A 486 11.37 56.30 70.72
N ASN A 487 12.10 56.52 71.87
CA ASN A 487 12.04 55.65 73.07
C ASN A 487 12.51 54.22 72.85
N TRP A 488 13.42 53.97 71.83
CA TRP A 488 13.96 52.67 71.56
C TRP A 488 15.45 52.63 71.90
N GLU A 489 15.86 51.51 72.57
CA GLU A 489 17.27 51.24 72.92
C GLU A 489 17.64 49.87 72.31
N LEU A 490 18.83 49.80 71.68
CA LEU A 490 19.36 48.59 71.10
C LEU A 490 19.63 47.54 72.16
N LYS A 491 19.03 46.34 72.06
CA LYS A 491 19.31 45.19 72.93
C LYS A 491 20.16 44.17 72.18
N GLU A 492 21.47 44.31 72.27
CA GLU A 492 22.45 43.51 71.54
C GLU A 492 22.33 41.99 71.80
N ASP A 493 21.88 41.57 73.01
CA ASP A 493 21.73 40.17 73.39
C ASP A 493 20.36 39.55 73.03
N SER A 494 19.47 40.30 72.43
CA SER A 494 18.13 39.80 72.07
C SER A 494 18.11 39.14 70.68
N ASN A 495 17.47 37.98 70.57
CA ASN A 495 17.25 37.31 69.34
C ASN A 495 15.92 37.71 68.66
N LYS A 496 15.21 38.70 69.25
CA LYS A 496 13.94 39.19 68.64
C LYS A 496 14.27 40.33 67.68
N PRO A 497 13.79 40.27 66.42
CA PRO A 497 14.07 41.35 65.45
C PRO A 497 13.59 42.72 65.89
N THR A 498 12.44 42.84 66.56
CA THR A 498 11.87 44.08 67.05
C THR A 498 12.72 44.76 68.18
N ASP A 499 13.58 44.03 68.89
CA ASP A 499 14.47 44.55 69.91
C ASP A 499 15.78 45.10 69.30
N ARG A 500 15.97 44.85 67.94
CA ARG A 500 17.16 45.30 67.22
C ARG A 500 16.88 46.41 66.21
N GLY A 501 15.63 46.67 65.90
CA GLY A 501 15.20 47.72 64.96
C GLY A 501 13.80 47.58 64.49
N GLU A 502 13.34 48.46 63.58
CA GLU A 502 12.07 48.37 62.92
C GLU A 502 12.10 47.33 61.81
N ILE A 503 11.03 46.53 61.70
CA ILE A 503 10.94 45.52 60.68
C ILE A 503 10.41 46.18 59.43
N VAL A 504 11.14 46.03 58.31
CA VAL A 504 10.80 46.53 57.02
C VAL A 504 10.54 45.32 56.07
N THR A 505 9.34 45.20 55.55
CA THR A 505 9.01 44.16 54.62
C THR A 505 8.99 44.72 53.19
N GLN A 506 9.78 44.13 52.30
CA GLN A 506 9.79 44.45 50.88
C GLN A 506 9.13 43.29 50.10
N ILE A 507 8.15 43.61 49.26
CA ILE A 507 7.43 42.64 48.45
C ILE A 507 7.67 42.97 46.97
N TYR A 508 8.14 41.99 46.22
CA TYR A 508 8.35 42.10 44.79
C TYR A 508 7.41 41.14 44.03
N GLU A 509 6.68 41.66 43.07
CA GLU A 509 5.77 40.92 42.20
C GLU A 509 6.25 41.07 40.76
N LEU A 510 6.57 39.94 40.12
CA LEU A 510 6.96 39.91 38.73
C LEU A 510 5.86 39.25 37.90
N HIS A 511 5.35 39.99 36.94
CA HIS A 511 4.27 39.55 36.05
C HIS A 511 4.72 39.55 34.59
N ASN A 512 4.48 38.45 33.86
CA ASN A 512 4.64 38.42 32.43
C ASN A 512 3.28 38.57 31.75
N GLY A 513 3.01 39.73 31.17
CA GLY A 513 1.82 40.02 30.38
C GLY A 513 1.93 39.59 28.92
N GLY A 514 3.07 39.07 28.51
CA GLY A 514 3.29 38.59 27.15
C GLY A 514 2.78 37.16 26.94
N PRO A 515 2.55 36.73 25.69
CA PRO A 515 2.01 35.41 25.35
C PRO A 515 3.06 34.28 25.52
N GLY A 516 4.35 34.58 25.52
CA GLY A 516 5.41 33.58 25.60
C GLY A 516 5.86 33.29 27.03
N THR A 517 6.31 32.06 27.30
CA THR A 517 6.98 31.67 28.52
C THR A 517 8.45 32.12 28.49
N VAL A 518 8.95 32.71 29.57
CA VAL A 518 10.32 33.21 29.64
C VAL A 518 11.01 32.78 30.94
N HIS A 519 12.31 32.55 30.88
CA HIS A 519 13.14 32.36 32.05
C HIS A 519 13.75 33.69 32.40
N VAL A 520 13.46 34.18 33.61
CA VAL A 520 13.95 35.46 34.10
C VAL A 520 14.64 35.28 35.44
N GLN A 521 15.57 36.19 35.75
CA GLN A 521 16.25 36.29 37.02
C GLN A 521 15.94 37.64 37.64
N LEU A 522 15.34 37.61 38.83
CA LEU A 522 15.19 38.81 39.67
C LEU A 522 16.39 38.93 40.58
N VAL A 523 17.12 40.04 40.47
CA VAL A 523 18.25 40.37 41.36
C VAL A 523 17.83 41.52 42.22
N ILE A 524 17.84 41.29 43.54
CA ILE A 524 17.53 42.31 44.56
C ILE A 524 18.83 42.75 45.19
N GLN A 525 19.10 44.05 45.17
CA GLN A 525 20.24 44.67 45.82
C GLN A 525 19.74 45.62 46.92
N SER A 526 20.15 45.37 48.13
CA SER A 526 19.84 46.23 49.28
C SER A 526 21.10 46.75 49.96
N PRO A 527 21.11 48.00 50.46
CA PRO A 527 22.25 48.54 51.20
C PRO A 527 22.28 47.92 52.60
N GLU A 528 23.26 47.07 52.88
CA GLU A 528 23.44 46.46 54.25
C GLU A 528 24.12 47.40 55.24
N TYR A 529 24.99 48.27 54.76
CA TYR A 529 25.78 49.16 55.61
C TYR A 529 25.62 50.61 55.17
N TYR A 530 25.60 51.53 56.16
CA TYR A 530 25.69 52.96 55.97
C TYR A 530 26.64 53.53 57.00
N ASP A 531 27.68 54.32 56.62
CA ASP A 531 28.70 54.91 57.42
C ASP A 531 29.42 53.94 58.38
N GLY A 532 29.56 52.67 57.95
CA GLY A 532 30.24 51.60 58.73
C GLY A 532 29.35 50.82 59.70
N GLU A 533 28.12 51.24 59.89
CA GLU A 533 27.13 50.60 60.75
C GLU A 533 26.16 49.77 59.89
N ILE A 534 25.54 48.72 60.48
CA ILE A 534 24.52 47.93 59.82
C ILE A 534 23.25 48.76 59.60
N PHE A 535 22.90 49.04 58.38
CA PHE A 535 21.74 49.85 58.01
C PHE A 535 20.49 49.00 57.72
N LEU A 536 20.61 47.97 56.90
CA LEU A 536 19.56 47.00 56.62
C LEU A 536 20.14 45.60 56.83
N TYR A 537 19.48 44.81 57.63
CA TYR A 537 19.89 43.45 57.92
C TYR A 537 18.82 42.45 57.43
N PRO A 538 19.09 41.63 56.37
CA PRO A 538 18.14 40.65 55.85
C PRO A 538 18.09 39.46 56.81
N PHE A 539 16.93 39.17 57.39
CA PHE A 539 16.75 38.07 58.31
C PHE A 539 15.66 37.03 57.85
N SER A 540 14.82 37.37 56.94
CA SER A 540 13.78 36.47 56.41
C SER A 540 13.59 36.65 54.90
N LEU A 541 13.42 35.54 54.17
CA LEU A 541 13.11 35.53 52.75
C LEU A 541 11.97 34.52 52.53
N MET A 542 10.84 35.01 52.04
CA MET A 542 9.73 34.18 51.63
C MET A 542 9.64 34.18 50.10
N ILE A 543 9.50 33.01 49.51
CA ILE A 543 9.40 32.82 48.05
C ILE A 543 8.18 31.97 47.74
N ASP A 544 7.56 32.18 46.58
CA ASP A 544 6.52 31.33 46.05
C ASP A 544 7.08 29.95 45.65
N ASP A 545 6.29 28.89 45.81
CA ASP A 545 6.68 27.49 45.54
C ASP A 545 7.21 27.24 44.10
N ASN A 546 6.91 28.15 43.18
CA ASN A 546 7.35 28.07 41.79
C ASN A 546 8.72 28.69 41.49
N MET A 547 9.39 29.29 42.49
CA MET A 547 10.67 29.96 42.32
C MET A 547 11.82 29.17 42.93
N LYS A 548 12.96 29.21 42.25
CA LYS A 548 14.25 28.79 42.83
C LYS A 548 15.05 30.03 43.16
N CYS A 549 15.32 30.24 44.44
CA CYS A 549 16.15 31.31 44.89
C CYS A 549 17.52 30.79 45.36
N SER A 550 18.57 31.51 45.02
CA SER A 550 19.91 31.25 45.56
C SER A 550 20.14 32.25 46.70
N PRO A 551 19.93 31.87 47.97
CA PRO A 551 20.10 32.77 49.09
C PRO A 551 21.56 33.15 49.22
N LEU A 552 21.79 34.43 49.56
CA LEU A 552 23.11 34.88 50.00
C LEU A 552 23.50 34.17 51.30
N PRO A 553 24.79 33.84 51.52
CA PRO A 553 25.25 33.17 52.73
C PRO A 553 25.02 33.97 54.05
N SER A 554 24.62 35.21 53.91
CA SER A 554 24.48 36.19 55.02
C SER A 554 23.04 36.37 55.52
N ILE A 555 22.01 35.72 54.94
CA ILE A 555 20.65 35.88 55.48
C ILE A 555 20.56 35.28 56.88
N ASN A 556 20.15 36.12 57.86
CA ASN A 556 19.96 35.76 59.25
C ASN A 556 21.24 35.17 59.92
N SER A 557 22.43 35.75 59.65
CA SER A 557 23.70 35.36 60.26
C SER A 557 23.68 35.49 61.76
N LEU A 558 22.89 36.44 62.34
CA LEU A 558 22.67 36.66 63.75
C LEU A 558 21.69 35.72 64.44
N GLN A 559 21.09 34.74 63.68
CA GLN A 559 20.14 33.77 64.20
C GLN A 559 18.91 34.36 64.88
N LEU A 560 18.38 35.48 64.40
CA LEU A 560 17.16 36.10 64.88
C LEU A 560 15.96 35.17 64.77
N MET A 561 15.04 35.24 65.74
CA MET A 561 13.81 34.48 65.73
C MET A 561 12.93 34.94 64.52
N LEU A 562 12.59 34.01 63.61
CA LEU A 562 11.64 34.31 62.55
C LEU A 562 10.25 34.57 63.13
N PRO A 563 9.52 35.59 62.67
CA PRO A 563 8.15 35.82 63.08
C PRO A 563 7.35 34.55 62.77
N THR A 564 6.73 33.96 63.81
CA THR A 564 5.75 32.86 63.56
C THR A 564 4.61 33.44 62.77
N ALA A 565 4.40 32.96 61.55
CA ALA A 565 3.27 33.36 60.72
C ALA A 565 1.96 33.26 61.56
N PRO A 566 1.14 34.28 61.59
CA PRO A 566 -0.18 34.16 62.23
C PRO A 566 -0.98 33.07 61.50
N PRO A 567 -1.78 32.25 62.21
CA PRO A 567 -2.60 31.24 61.58
C PRO A 567 -3.45 31.92 60.50
N ALA A 568 -3.41 31.41 59.29
CA ALA A 568 -4.14 31.95 58.14
C ALA A 568 -5.63 32.18 58.50
N SER A 569 -5.95 33.40 58.88
CA SER A 569 -7.34 33.85 58.90
C SER A 569 -7.82 33.88 57.46
N LYS A 570 -8.93 33.19 57.19
CA LYS A 570 -9.65 33.25 55.92
C LYS A 570 -9.90 34.75 55.61
N ALA A 571 -8.99 35.33 54.83
CA ALA A 571 -9.21 36.68 54.31
C ALA A 571 -10.25 36.57 53.18
N ASP A 572 -11.34 37.23 53.39
CA ASP A 572 -12.39 37.45 52.40
C ASP A 572 -11.79 37.94 51.10
N SER A 573 -12.11 37.19 50.04
CA SER A 573 -11.83 37.59 48.67
C SER A 573 -12.64 38.84 48.33
N HIS A 574 -12.09 40.03 48.56
CA HIS A 574 -12.65 41.24 47.96
C HIS A 574 -12.37 41.20 46.44
N ARG A 575 -13.41 40.77 45.73
CA ARG A 575 -13.57 40.90 44.30
C ARG A 575 -13.56 42.39 43.95
N MET A 576 -12.45 42.93 43.49
CA MET A 576 -12.43 44.25 42.87
C MET A 576 -13.16 44.18 41.55
N ASN A 577 -14.33 44.75 41.46
CA ASN A 577 -15.09 44.95 40.24
C ASN A 577 -14.29 45.81 39.25
N ARG A 578 -13.91 45.23 38.17
CA ARG A 578 -13.40 45.92 36.98
C ARG A 578 -14.49 46.81 36.43
N ARG A 579 -14.35 48.11 36.47
CA ARG A 579 -15.19 49.03 35.70
C ARG A 579 -14.87 48.84 34.21
N GLU A 580 -15.79 48.23 33.48
CA GLU A 580 -15.81 48.28 32.04
C GLU A 580 -16.17 49.69 31.58
N VAL A 581 -15.26 50.28 30.77
CA VAL A 581 -15.59 51.43 29.94
C VAL A 581 -16.20 50.91 28.67
N ALA A 582 -17.53 50.95 28.57
CA ALA A 582 -18.25 50.67 27.34
C ALA A 582 -17.88 51.71 26.29
N ARG A 583 -17.52 51.25 25.10
CA ARG A 583 -17.66 52.01 23.83
C ARG A 583 -18.66 51.28 22.97
N ASP A 584 -19.71 52.06 22.66
CA ASP A 584 -20.82 51.75 21.77
C ASP A 584 -20.37 51.21 20.40
N GLY A 585 -21.14 50.27 19.87
CA GLY A 585 -21.13 49.99 18.44
C GLY A 585 -21.79 48.68 18.02
N GLN A 586 -23.15 48.72 17.95
CA GLN A 586 -24.00 47.92 17.06
C GLN A 586 -24.27 46.43 17.35
N ARG A 587 -25.47 46.27 17.75
CA ARG A 587 -26.41 45.17 17.88
C ARG A 587 -26.66 44.43 16.57
N LEU A 588 -26.64 43.10 16.61
CA LEU A 588 -27.55 42.28 15.82
C LEU A 588 -27.96 41.04 16.64
N VAL A 589 -29.25 40.87 16.68
CA VAL A 589 -30.07 39.90 17.43
C VAL A 589 -30.16 38.62 16.61
N MET A 590 -30.17 37.45 17.28
CA MET A 590 -31.08 36.31 17.11
C MET A 590 -30.46 35.09 17.81
N ALA A 591 -31.09 34.59 18.72
CA ALA A 591 -32.19 33.69 19.04
C ALA A 591 -31.62 32.39 19.69
N GLU A 592 -32.23 32.17 20.82
CA GLU A 592 -32.10 30.98 21.68
C GLU A 592 -32.31 29.67 20.94
N ASN A 593 -31.54 28.63 21.31
CA ASN A 593 -32.18 27.41 21.75
C ASN A 593 -31.22 26.55 22.60
N GLU A 594 -31.84 25.98 23.61
CA GLU A 594 -31.36 25.27 24.76
C GLU A 594 -30.64 23.93 24.44
N ASN A 595 -29.86 23.56 25.45
CA ASN A 595 -29.50 22.19 25.88
C ASN A 595 -28.35 21.47 25.19
N GLN A 596 -27.19 21.45 25.79
CA GLN A 596 -26.71 20.36 26.64
C GLN A 596 -25.27 20.61 27.09
N THR A 597 -25.13 20.52 28.40
CA THR A 597 -23.90 20.41 29.16
C THR A 597 -22.83 19.51 28.53
N HIS A 598 -21.67 20.09 28.25
CA HIS A 598 -20.38 19.44 28.50
C HIS A 598 -19.36 20.54 28.80
N THR A 599 -18.97 20.56 30.07
CA THR A 599 -17.84 21.29 30.58
C THR A 599 -16.58 20.69 29.99
N GLU A 600 -15.96 21.39 29.06
CA GLU A 600 -14.54 21.25 28.82
C GLU A 600 -13.87 22.53 29.26
N ASP A 601 -13.18 22.42 30.38
CA ASP A 601 -12.23 23.37 30.86
C ASP A 601 -11.14 23.58 29.79
N SER A 602 -11.19 24.73 29.13
CA SER A 602 -10.00 25.24 28.49
C SER A 602 -9.00 25.61 29.59
N PRO A 603 -7.78 25.12 29.57
CA PRO A 603 -6.79 25.48 30.56
C PRO A 603 -6.41 26.96 30.36
N HIS A 604 -7.06 27.86 31.11
CA HIS A 604 -6.47 29.16 31.39
C HIS A 604 -5.13 28.86 32.08
N ARG A 605 -4.02 28.96 31.36
CA ARG A 605 -2.66 28.91 31.92
C ARG A 605 -2.58 30.03 32.93
N LYS A 606 -2.53 29.66 34.21
CA LYS A 606 -2.20 30.58 35.30
C LYS A 606 -0.76 31.07 35.03
N VAL A 607 -0.64 32.33 34.71
CA VAL A 607 0.66 32.99 34.69
C VAL A 607 1.13 33.00 36.17
N PRO A 608 2.31 32.43 36.50
CA PRO A 608 2.75 32.41 37.88
C PRO A 608 2.99 33.85 38.35
N ILE A 609 2.29 34.25 39.40
CA ILE A 609 2.53 35.49 40.12
C ILE A 609 3.71 35.19 41.06
N LEU A 610 4.84 35.85 40.83
CA LEU A 610 6.05 35.73 41.62
C LEU A 610 5.96 36.73 42.75
N LEU A 611 5.68 36.27 43.98
CA LEU A 611 5.72 37.04 45.19
C LEU A 611 7.02 36.70 45.95
N ALA A 612 7.91 37.64 46.09
CA ALA A 612 9.04 37.57 47.01
C ALA A 612 8.88 38.63 48.05
N SER A 613 8.87 38.28 49.33
CA SER A 613 8.94 39.21 50.42
C SER A 613 10.26 39.04 51.18
N THR A 614 10.91 40.13 51.49
CA THR A 614 12.13 40.13 52.30
C THR A 614 11.90 41.06 53.49
N ASP A 615 12.14 40.53 54.68
CA ASP A 615 12.07 41.30 55.92
C ASP A 615 13.48 41.76 56.36
N PHE A 616 13.61 43.03 56.60
CA PHE A 616 14.82 43.66 57.05
C PHE A 616 14.53 44.38 58.36
N TRP A 617 15.56 44.61 59.20
CA TRP A 617 15.52 45.58 60.27
C TRP A 617 16.49 46.70 59.98
N MET A 618 16.21 47.89 60.48
CA MET A 618 17.05 49.11 60.40
C MET A 618 17.66 49.45 61.74
#